data_bbc587b1665fce9d84aa2b0736ea9757
#
_entry.id   bbc587b1665fce9d84aa2b0736ea9757
#
_cell.length_a   1.000
_cell.length_b   1.000
_cell.length_c   1.000
_cell.angle_alpha   90.00
_cell.angle_beta   90.00
_cell.angle_gamma   90.00
#
_symmetry.space_group_name_H-M   'P 1'
#
loop_
_entity.id
_entity.type
_entity.pdbx_description
1 polymer ?
#
loop_
_entity_poly.entity_id
_entity_poly.type
_entity_poly.pdbx_seq_one_letter_code
_entity_poly.pdbx_strand_id
1 'polypeptide(L)'
;MKVVILAGGLGTRISEESVYKPKPMIEIGNMPILWQIMKEYSYYGFHDFVICAGYKQHMIKEWFADYFLHTSDITFDFTRGQNEMIVHNHHTEPWKVTVVDTGLNTMTGGRIKRIRPYIGNETFMMTYGCLLYTSPSP
;
A
#
# COMPACT_ATOMS: atom_id res chain seq x y z
N MET A 1 -6.60 10.52 -12.49
CA MET A 1 -5.13 10.45 -12.50
C MET A 1 -4.67 9.43 -11.46
N LYS A 2 -3.72 8.61 -11.82
CA LYS A 2 -3.18 7.60 -10.92
C LYS A 2 -1.99 8.14 -10.15
N VAL A 3 -1.80 7.62 -8.95
CA VAL A 3 -0.64 7.94 -8.13
C VAL A 3 0.25 6.70 -8.07
N VAL A 4 1.48 6.85 -8.54
CA VAL A 4 2.48 5.78 -8.52
C VAL A 4 3.34 5.94 -7.27
N ILE A 5 3.40 4.89 -6.47
CA ILE A 5 4.17 4.90 -5.22
C ILE A 5 5.33 3.93 -5.34
N LEU A 6 6.54 4.44 -5.19
CA LEU A 6 7.75 3.64 -5.25
C LEU A 6 8.03 3.04 -3.87
N ALA A 7 7.76 1.75 -3.73
CA ALA A 7 7.87 1.04 -2.46
C ALA A 7 8.77 -0.20 -2.58
N GLY A 8 9.63 -0.24 -3.58
CA GLY A 8 10.39 -1.44 -3.91
C GLY A 8 11.82 -1.49 -3.41
N GLY A 9 12.27 -0.49 -2.69
CA GLY A 9 13.63 -0.49 -2.15
C GLY A 9 13.83 -1.56 -1.08
N LEU A 10 15.07 -1.86 -0.77
CA LEU A 10 15.41 -2.75 0.33
C LEU A 10 14.97 -2.11 1.64
N GLY A 11 14.36 -2.90 2.51
CA GLY A 11 14.02 -2.44 3.83
C GLY A 11 15.27 -2.07 4.62
N THR A 12 15.17 -1.06 5.46
CA THR A 12 16.25 -0.73 6.38
C THR A 12 15.86 -1.10 7.79
N ARG A 13 16.88 -1.40 8.58
CA ARG A 13 16.71 -1.63 10.00
C ARG A 13 16.47 -0.29 10.68
N ILE A 14 15.26 -0.04 11.14
CA ILE A 14 14.93 1.20 11.83
C ILE A 14 14.88 0.98 13.33
N SER A 15 14.38 -0.18 13.76
CA SER A 15 14.38 -0.59 15.14
C SER A 15 14.48 -2.11 15.18
N GLU A 16 14.69 -2.66 16.37
CA GLU A 16 14.78 -4.09 16.52
C GLU A 16 13.50 -4.79 16.08
N GLU A 17 12.35 -4.18 16.29
CA GLU A 17 11.06 -4.73 15.90
C GLU A 17 10.78 -4.65 14.41
N SER A 18 11.36 -3.67 13.73
CA SER A 18 11.08 -3.43 12.32
C SER A 18 12.18 -3.92 11.39
N VAL A 19 13.12 -4.68 11.89
CA VAL A 19 14.29 -5.17 11.15
C VAL A 19 13.93 -5.81 9.81
N TYR A 20 12.80 -6.49 9.75
CA TYR A 20 12.40 -7.26 8.58
C TYR A 20 11.18 -6.70 7.86
N LYS A 21 10.77 -5.48 8.18
CA LYS A 21 9.67 -4.82 7.49
C LYS A 21 10.20 -3.90 6.39
N PRO A 22 9.55 -3.87 5.21
CA PRO A 22 9.83 -2.81 4.26
C PRO A 22 9.45 -1.46 4.85
N LYS A 23 10.19 -0.42 4.52
CA LYS A 23 9.94 0.93 5.05
C LYS A 23 8.49 1.39 4.91
N PRO A 24 7.82 1.19 3.77
CA PRO A 24 6.43 1.65 3.63
C PRO A 24 5.46 1.00 4.60
N MET A 25 5.82 -0.14 5.18
CA MET A 25 4.96 -0.90 6.08
C MET A 25 5.25 -0.64 7.55
N ILE A 26 6.18 0.25 7.86
CA ILE A 26 6.44 0.67 9.24
C ILE A 26 5.25 1.50 9.71
N GLU A 27 4.73 1.14 10.87
CA GLU A 27 3.54 1.77 11.40
C GLU A 27 3.87 3.05 12.17
N ILE A 28 3.09 4.10 11.91
CA ILE A 28 3.06 5.31 12.71
C ILE A 28 1.63 5.45 13.20
N GLY A 29 1.46 5.44 14.51
CA GLY A 29 0.15 5.21 15.08
C GLY A 29 -0.22 3.75 14.86
N ASN A 30 -1.36 3.47 14.29
CA ASN A 30 -1.81 2.11 14.04
C ASN A 30 -1.80 1.72 12.56
N MET A 31 -1.25 2.58 11.70
CA MET A 31 -1.33 2.38 10.25
C MET A 31 0.04 2.53 9.60
N PRO A 32 0.33 1.75 8.55
CA PRO A 32 1.59 1.87 7.84
C PRO A 32 1.81 3.26 7.25
N ILE A 33 3.07 3.66 7.11
CA ILE A 33 3.42 4.90 6.43
C ILE A 33 2.80 4.96 5.03
N LEU A 34 2.82 3.85 4.31
CA LEU A 34 2.22 3.75 2.97
C LEU A 34 0.75 4.17 3.00
N TRP A 35 -0.02 3.66 3.95
CA TRP A 35 -1.43 4.03 4.09
C TRP A 35 -1.60 5.52 4.34
N GLN A 36 -0.74 6.08 5.17
CA GLN A 36 -0.83 7.51 5.52
C GLN A 36 -0.53 8.40 4.31
N ILE A 37 0.44 8.00 3.48
CA ILE A 37 0.75 8.70 2.24
C ILE A 37 -0.45 8.65 1.29
N MET A 38 -1.05 7.47 1.13
CA MET A 38 -2.23 7.29 0.29
C MET A 38 -3.41 8.12 0.80
N LYS A 39 -3.58 8.18 2.10
CA LYS A 39 -4.63 8.99 2.73
C LYS A 39 -4.46 10.46 2.42
N GLU A 40 -3.23 10.94 2.42
CA GLU A 40 -2.93 12.32 2.08
C GLU A 40 -3.31 12.64 0.63
N TYR A 41 -2.94 11.77 -0.32
CA TYR A 41 -3.36 11.95 -1.72
C TYR A 41 -4.87 11.82 -1.88
N SER A 42 -5.49 10.92 -1.13
CA SER A 42 -6.93 10.72 -1.16
C SER A 42 -7.69 11.99 -0.71
N TYR A 43 -7.12 12.73 0.21
CA TYR A 43 -7.68 14.01 0.65
C TYR A 43 -7.85 14.98 -0.51
N TYR A 44 -6.96 14.92 -1.51
CA TYR A 44 -7.01 15.77 -2.70
C TYR A 44 -7.79 15.12 -3.87
N GLY A 45 -8.47 14.02 -3.61
CA GLY A 45 -9.33 13.38 -4.61
C GLY A 45 -8.68 12.28 -5.43
N PHE A 46 -7.49 11.83 -5.08
CA PHE A 46 -6.81 10.77 -5.80
C PHE A 46 -7.06 9.43 -5.10
N HIS A 47 -7.68 8.50 -5.82
CA HIS A 47 -8.11 7.22 -5.24
C HIS A 47 -7.59 6.00 -6.00
N ASP A 48 -6.82 6.18 -7.06
CA ASP A 48 -6.26 5.09 -7.86
C ASP A 48 -4.75 5.08 -7.71
N PHE A 49 -4.25 4.03 -7.04
CA PHE A 49 -2.85 3.91 -6.67
C PHE A 49 -2.21 2.70 -7.33
N VAL A 50 -1.00 2.88 -7.86
CA VAL A 50 -0.16 1.80 -8.37
C VAL A 50 1.12 1.76 -7.53
N ILE A 51 1.32 0.66 -6.84
CA ILE A 51 2.46 0.51 -5.92
C ILE A 51 3.51 -0.37 -6.59
N CYS A 52 4.69 0.20 -6.77
CA CYS A 52 5.86 -0.53 -7.27
C CYS A 52 6.54 -1.21 -6.09
N ALA A 53 6.38 -2.51 -5.97
CA ALA A 53 6.85 -3.27 -4.83
C ALA A 53 8.03 -4.18 -5.19
N GLY A 54 8.84 -4.51 -4.23
CA GLY A 54 9.98 -5.40 -4.40
C GLY A 54 10.27 -6.14 -3.11
N TYR A 55 11.18 -5.63 -2.30
CA TYR A 55 11.56 -6.27 -1.04
C TYR A 55 10.34 -6.52 -0.17
N LYS A 56 10.12 -7.80 0.16
CA LYS A 56 9.00 -8.25 0.99
C LYS A 56 7.64 -7.71 0.52
N GLN A 57 7.43 -7.69 -0.78
CA GLN A 57 6.19 -7.20 -1.36
C GLN A 57 4.95 -7.93 -0.84
N HIS A 58 5.11 -9.19 -0.43
CA HIS A 58 4.00 -9.97 0.12
C HIS A 58 3.38 -9.31 1.36
N MET A 59 4.17 -8.59 2.15
CA MET A 59 3.64 -7.89 3.33
C MET A 59 2.69 -6.76 2.92
N ILE A 60 2.99 -6.07 1.83
CA ILE A 60 2.12 -5.04 1.29
C ILE A 60 0.83 -5.67 0.76
N LYS A 61 0.95 -6.74 0.00
CA LYS A 61 -0.21 -7.45 -0.56
C LYS A 61 -1.11 -8.03 0.53
N GLU A 62 -0.51 -8.65 1.53
CA GLU A 62 -1.27 -9.22 2.64
C GLU A 62 -2.01 -8.13 3.42
N TRP A 63 -1.36 -7.01 3.64
CA TRP A 63 -1.99 -5.92 4.37
C TRP A 63 -3.25 -5.42 3.65
N PHE A 64 -3.19 -5.24 2.34
CA PHE A 64 -4.35 -4.82 1.57
C PHE A 64 -5.41 -5.91 1.44
N ALA A 65 -4.99 -7.16 1.33
CA ALA A 65 -5.93 -8.28 1.29
C ALA A 65 -6.76 -8.36 2.57
N ASP A 66 -6.16 -8.01 3.70
CA ASP A 66 -6.81 -8.05 5.00
C ASP A 66 -7.24 -6.66 5.50
N TYR A 67 -7.26 -5.68 4.62
CA TYR A 67 -7.52 -4.29 4.99
C TYR A 67 -8.79 -4.12 5.81
N PHE A 68 -9.86 -4.78 5.39
CA PHE A 68 -11.14 -4.68 6.11
C PHE A 68 -11.06 -5.24 7.54
N LEU A 69 -10.13 -6.17 7.80
CA LEU A 69 -9.93 -6.69 9.16
C LEU A 69 -9.37 -5.62 10.10
N HIS A 70 -8.62 -4.67 9.57
CA HIS A 70 -8.01 -3.61 10.37
C HIS A 70 -8.93 -2.42 10.61
N THR A 71 -9.97 -2.29 9.81
CA THR A 71 -10.81 -1.10 9.78
C THR A 71 -12.27 -1.37 10.07
N SER A 72 -12.67 -2.62 10.28
CA SER A 72 -14.07 -3.00 10.44
C SER A 72 -14.27 -3.88 11.66
N ASP A 73 -15.47 -3.86 12.20
CA ASP A 73 -15.90 -4.85 13.19
C ASP A 73 -16.28 -6.12 12.46
N ILE A 74 -15.89 -7.27 12.98
CA ILE A 74 -16.07 -8.55 12.30
C ILE A 74 -16.63 -9.58 13.26
N THR A 75 -17.62 -10.32 12.80
CA THR A 75 -18.12 -11.50 13.49
C THR A 75 -17.62 -12.74 12.74
N PHE A 76 -16.94 -13.61 13.48
CA PHE A 76 -16.55 -14.91 12.96
C PHE A 76 -17.53 -15.95 13.53
N ASP A 77 -18.28 -16.59 12.65
CA ASP A 77 -19.29 -17.56 13.05
C ASP A 77 -18.84 -18.97 12.69
N PHE A 78 -18.57 -19.77 13.71
CA PHE A 78 -18.15 -21.16 13.56
C PHE A 78 -19.26 -22.15 13.93
N THR A 79 -20.45 -21.67 14.26
CA THR A 79 -21.50 -22.50 14.82
C THR A 79 -22.06 -23.54 13.85
N ARG A 80 -21.91 -23.30 12.53
CA ARG A 80 -22.41 -24.21 11.49
C ARG A 80 -21.33 -25.14 10.94
N GLY A 81 -20.16 -25.20 11.57
CA GLY A 81 -19.05 -26.00 11.06
C GLY A 81 -18.36 -25.44 9.84
N GLN A 82 -18.75 -24.27 9.39
CA GLN A 82 -18.13 -23.53 8.31
C GLN A 82 -17.61 -22.20 8.87
N ASN A 83 -16.54 -21.71 8.29
CA ASN A 83 -15.98 -20.44 8.72
C ASN A 83 -16.72 -19.32 7.99
N GLU A 84 -17.73 -18.75 8.62
CA GLU A 84 -18.43 -17.60 8.09
C GLU A 84 -17.84 -16.33 8.70
N MET A 85 -17.65 -15.31 7.87
CA MET A 85 -17.14 -14.04 8.31
C MET A 85 -18.12 -12.95 7.90
N ILE A 86 -18.59 -12.18 8.90
CA ILE A 86 -19.53 -11.09 8.69
C ILE A 86 -18.81 -9.79 9.02
N VAL A 87 -18.69 -8.92 8.03
CA VAL A 87 -18.03 -7.64 8.19
C VAL A 87 -19.06 -6.56 8.49
N HIS A 88 -18.87 -5.87 9.61
CA HIS A 88 -19.75 -4.79 10.04
C HIS A 88 -19.01 -3.45 9.91
N ASN A 89 -19.76 -2.37 9.79
CA ASN A 89 -19.18 -1.00 9.85
C ASN A 89 -17.96 -0.83 8.98
N HIS A 90 -18.14 -0.88 7.66
CA HIS A 90 -17.05 -0.70 6.70
C HIS A 90 -16.47 0.71 6.79
N HIS A 91 -15.23 0.80 7.25
CA HIS A 91 -14.47 2.06 7.31
C HIS A 91 -13.30 2.07 6.35
N THR A 92 -13.35 1.21 5.32
CA THR A 92 -12.31 1.15 4.32
C THR A 92 -12.38 2.36 3.40
N GLU A 93 -11.20 2.85 3.01
CA GLU A 93 -11.12 3.93 2.04
C GLU A 93 -11.52 3.43 0.65
N PRO A 94 -12.22 4.26 -0.15
CA PRO A 94 -12.67 3.86 -1.48
C PRO A 94 -11.53 3.91 -2.51
N TRP A 95 -10.48 3.15 -2.28
CA TRP A 95 -9.29 3.16 -3.13
C TRP A 95 -9.26 1.97 -4.05
N LYS A 96 -8.69 2.19 -5.23
CA LYS A 96 -8.25 1.12 -6.12
C LYS A 96 -6.74 1.02 -6.00
N VAL A 97 -6.24 -0.13 -5.61
CA VAL A 97 -4.81 -0.33 -5.33
C VAL A 97 -4.29 -1.49 -6.15
N THR A 98 -3.28 -1.23 -6.96
CA THR A 98 -2.59 -2.25 -7.74
C THR A 98 -1.17 -2.38 -7.22
N VAL A 99 -0.78 -3.55 -6.76
CA VAL A 99 0.57 -3.82 -6.28
C VAL A 99 1.31 -4.62 -7.33
N VAL A 100 2.36 -4.04 -7.88
CA VAL A 100 3.11 -4.62 -9.00
C VAL A 100 4.50 -5.03 -8.53
N ASP A 101 4.88 -6.26 -8.86
CA ASP A 101 6.24 -6.72 -8.63
C ASP A 101 7.18 -6.08 -9.64
N THR A 102 7.98 -5.12 -9.19
CA THR A 102 8.94 -4.43 -10.03
C THR A 102 10.37 -4.90 -9.81
N GLY A 103 10.54 -5.95 -9.01
CA GLY A 103 11.85 -6.55 -8.76
C GLY A 103 12.58 -5.95 -7.57
N LEU A 104 13.49 -6.73 -7.00
CA LEU A 104 14.21 -6.35 -5.79
C LEU A 104 15.24 -5.25 -6.03
N ASN A 105 16.01 -5.40 -7.11
CA ASN A 105 17.14 -4.51 -7.39
C ASN A 105 16.90 -3.62 -8.62
N THR A 106 15.65 -3.45 -8.99
CA THR A 106 15.30 -2.65 -10.16
C THR A 106 15.40 -1.17 -9.83
N MET A 107 16.08 -0.40 -10.68
CA MET A 107 16.16 1.04 -10.56
C MET A 107 14.82 1.70 -10.86
N THR A 108 14.65 2.94 -10.43
CA THR A 108 13.39 3.67 -10.57
C THR A 108 12.85 3.67 -12.01
N GLY A 109 13.69 3.94 -12.99
CA GLY A 109 13.27 3.93 -14.39
C GLY A 109 12.74 2.57 -14.84
N GLY A 110 13.38 1.48 -14.40
CA GLY A 110 12.93 0.13 -14.70
C GLY A 110 11.61 -0.21 -14.01
N ARG A 111 11.41 0.28 -12.79
CA ARG A 111 10.16 0.09 -12.07
C ARG A 111 8.99 0.77 -12.79
N ILE A 112 9.19 1.99 -13.23
CA ILE A 112 8.19 2.74 -13.98
C ILE A 112 7.84 2.01 -15.28
N LYS A 113 8.84 1.48 -15.98
CA LYS A 113 8.63 0.72 -17.21
C LYS A 113 7.75 -0.51 -16.96
N ARG A 114 7.95 -1.20 -15.85
CA ARG A 114 7.19 -2.41 -15.53
C ARG A 114 5.73 -2.16 -15.20
N ILE A 115 5.39 -0.97 -14.73
CA ILE A 115 4.00 -0.63 -14.41
C ILE A 115 3.23 -0.06 -15.60
N ARG A 116 3.89 0.15 -16.73
CA ARG A 116 3.27 0.74 -17.91
C ARG A 116 1.95 0.09 -18.33
N PRO A 117 1.79 -1.25 -18.27
CA PRO A 117 0.50 -1.86 -18.57
C PRO A 117 -0.63 -1.41 -17.67
N TYR A 118 -0.32 -0.91 -16.50
CA TYR A 118 -1.32 -0.49 -15.50
C TYR A 118 -1.64 0.99 -15.56
N ILE A 119 -0.72 1.82 -16.08
CA ILE A 119 -0.91 3.26 -16.16
C ILE A 119 -1.20 3.73 -17.60
N GLY A 120 -0.85 2.94 -18.60
CA GLY A 120 -1.02 3.32 -20.00
C GLY A 120 -0.19 4.53 -20.38
N ASN A 121 -0.76 5.39 -21.21
CA ASN A 121 -0.12 6.63 -21.66
C ASN A 121 -0.60 7.86 -20.88
N GLU A 122 -1.28 7.64 -19.77
CA GLU A 122 -1.82 8.74 -18.97
C GLU A 122 -0.72 9.40 -18.14
N THR A 123 -0.93 10.67 -17.85
CA THR A 123 -0.12 11.38 -16.87
C THR A 123 -0.40 10.79 -15.48
N PHE A 124 0.62 10.65 -14.69
CA PHE A 124 0.48 10.14 -13.33
C PHE A 124 1.36 10.94 -12.36
N MET A 125 1.00 10.88 -11.08
CA MET A 125 1.81 11.44 -10.01
C MET A 125 2.69 10.33 -9.45
N MET A 126 3.88 10.71 -8.94
CA MET A 126 4.82 9.74 -8.41
C MET A 126 5.35 10.21 -7.06
N THR A 127 5.47 9.28 -6.12
CA THR A 127 6.05 9.57 -4.81
C THR A 127 6.77 8.33 -4.28
N TYR A 128 7.53 8.51 -3.21
CA TYR A 128 8.17 7.41 -2.50
C TYR A 128 7.32 6.97 -1.32
N GLY A 129 7.23 5.67 -1.12
CA GLY A 129 6.37 5.08 -0.12
C GLY A 129 6.85 5.21 1.33
N CYS A 130 7.96 5.86 1.56
CA CYS A 130 8.50 6.04 2.91
C CYS A 130 8.58 7.51 3.32
N LEU A 131 8.02 8.43 2.53
CA LEU A 131 8.08 9.86 2.79
C LEU A 131 6.72 10.38 3.20
N LEU A 132 6.68 11.03 4.35
CA LEU A 132 5.51 11.75 4.83
C LEU A 132 5.76 13.23 4.68
N TYR A 133 5.30 13.81 3.58
CA TYR A 133 5.36 15.24 3.36
C TYR A 133 3.98 15.85 3.36
N THR A 134 3.91 17.06 3.88
CA THR A 134 2.68 17.82 3.86
C THR A 134 2.46 18.55 2.54
N SER A 135 3.50 18.73 1.75
CA SER A 135 3.33 19.31 0.43
C SER A 135 3.63 18.26 -0.61
N PRO A 136 2.69 18.00 -1.53
CA PRO A 136 2.93 17.07 -2.62
C PRO A 136 4.05 17.61 -3.47
N SER A 137 5.05 16.80 -3.64
CA SER A 137 6.10 17.11 -4.59
C SER A 137 5.53 16.89 -5.99
N PRO A 138 5.70 17.83 -6.87
CA PRO A 138 5.28 17.62 -8.24
C PRO A 138 6.02 16.47 -8.92
#